data_598ce1982f3d6569ac1ec26fc544c3fd
#
_entry.id   598ce1982f3d6569ac1ec26fc544c3fd
#
_cell.length_a   1.000
_cell.length_b   1.000
_cell.length_c   1.000
_cell.angle_alpha   90.00
_cell.angle_beta   90.00
_cell.angle_gamma   90.00
#
_symmetry.space_group_name_H-M   'P 1'
#
loop_
_entity.id
_entity.type
_entity.pdbx_description
1 polymer ?
#
loop_
_entity_poly.entity_id
_entity_poly.type
_entity_poly.pdbx_seq_one_letter_code
_entity_poly.pdbx_strand_id
1 'polypeptide(L)'
;MRTRAAALRKRWMVAVVIVLGVFAMLTVYNRLFRERPAPYFESDEEHFLYGSVGTESNEGIPYWIWLVLPRIFPDLLPGPGGYTTLGLLSKDARDLPVGLSTVTIGYPRVAMNCAFCHAGSVRAQPGDLPTIVPGAPAHQVAAQRYNRFLIAAASDPRFTAGNILGEIARNYRLSALDRLLYRFVVIPGTRQRLLRLKEQGGWMDRRPDWGHGRADVFGPIRFQRVGRPIDDAIGSADMMPLWSMAQREPQGLFWNGLHTSIRDAVVTSALSAGASRPWLDADIAKWDRTDAQGMSSLRRVERYITDLKPPPFPFPVDAGLAAAGETVFAAECAQCHSRDGASAAGLSAGVVDTDRHRLSSWTTDASKAYDAFAGRRAWKASGLEPGERYVSVPLDGVWIRAPYLHNGSVPSLKDLLEVPTNRPARFWRGYDVYDPVNVGFLSDGPEARRTGTLHDTRQSGNANVGHDYGTALPAESKRALLEYLKTF
;
A
#
# COMPACT_ATOMS: atom_id res chain seq x y z
N MET A 1 15.75 -11.63 72.39
CA MET A 1 16.35 -12.15 71.16
C MET A 1 15.31 -12.62 70.10
N ARG A 2 14.26 -13.36 70.51
CA ARG A 2 13.23 -13.91 69.57
C ARG A 2 12.47 -12.85 68.76
N THR A 3 12.15 -11.67 69.32
CA THR A 3 11.39 -10.57 68.61
C THR A 3 12.22 -9.86 67.56
N ARG A 4 13.54 -9.67 67.72
CA ARG A 4 14.41 -9.09 66.69
C ARG A 4 14.61 -10.02 65.50
N ALA A 5 14.73 -11.33 65.71
CA ALA A 5 14.85 -12.32 64.63
C ALA A 5 13.58 -12.42 63.82
N ALA A 6 12.40 -12.32 64.42
CA ALA A 6 11.10 -12.30 63.73
C ALA A 6 10.93 -11.03 62.87
N ALA A 7 11.32 -9.86 63.40
CA ALA A 7 11.28 -8.61 62.68
C ALA A 7 12.25 -8.60 61.48
N LEU A 8 13.44 -9.16 61.61
CA LEU A 8 14.42 -9.30 60.54
C LEU A 8 13.91 -10.24 59.45
N ARG A 9 13.31 -11.38 59.82
CA ARG A 9 12.69 -12.34 58.89
C ARG A 9 11.54 -11.73 58.08
N LYS A 10 10.69 -10.92 58.73
CA LYS A 10 9.62 -10.18 58.08
C LYS A 10 10.15 -9.17 57.07
N ARG A 11 11.21 -8.42 57.41
CA ARG A 11 11.87 -7.47 56.50
C ARG A 11 12.47 -8.17 55.28
N TRP A 12 13.13 -9.32 55.47
CA TRP A 12 13.67 -10.13 54.39
C TRP A 12 12.57 -10.69 53.48
N MET A 13 11.46 -11.20 54.04
CA MET A 13 10.32 -11.64 53.22
C MET A 13 9.73 -10.51 52.39
N VAL A 14 9.56 -9.32 52.99
CA VAL A 14 9.07 -8.14 52.22
C VAL A 14 10.07 -7.76 51.14
N ALA A 15 11.37 -7.72 51.40
CA ALA A 15 12.37 -7.44 50.38
C ALA A 15 12.36 -8.47 49.24
N VAL A 16 12.25 -9.75 49.53
CA VAL A 16 12.13 -10.82 48.50
C VAL A 16 10.85 -10.65 47.67
N VAL A 17 9.72 -10.35 48.30
CA VAL A 17 8.45 -10.12 47.59
C VAL A 17 8.57 -8.90 46.66
N ILE A 18 9.20 -7.81 47.12
CA ILE A 18 9.44 -6.62 46.29
C ILE A 18 10.34 -6.96 45.10
N VAL A 19 11.45 -7.66 45.31
CA VAL A 19 12.38 -8.06 44.25
C VAL A 19 11.67 -8.96 43.20
N LEU A 20 10.91 -9.95 43.68
CA LEU A 20 10.13 -10.82 42.79
C LEU A 20 9.04 -10.03 42.00
N GLY A 21 8.38 -9.07 42.67
CA GLY A 21 7.41 -8.20 42.05
C GLY A 21 8.03 -7.31 40.96
N VAL A 22 9.19 -6.70 41.26
CA VAL A 22 9.94 -5.90 40.26
C VAL A 22 10.41 -6.78 39.12
N PHE A 23 10.93 -7.97 39.38
CA PHE A 23 11.34 -8.91 38.33
C PHE A 23 10.18 -9.35 37.45
N ALA A 24 9.04 -9.68 38.05
CA ALA A 24 7.81 -10.01 37.31
C ALA A 24 7.34 -8.84 36.44
N MET A 25 7.33 -7.62 36.99
CA MET A 25 6.96 -6.41 36.28
C MET A 25 7.89 -6.13 35.08
N LEU A 26 9.21 -6.23 35.29
CA LEU A 26 10.20 -6.06 34.21
C LEU A 26 10.06 -7.15 33.15
N THR A 27 9.74 -8.37 33.53
CA THR A 27 9.52 -9.48 32.63
C THR A 27 8.28 -9.21 31.75
N VAL A 28 7.18 -8.80 32.38
CA VAL A 28 5.94 -8.43 31.66
C VAL A 28 6.18 -7.23 30.74
N TYR A 29 6.87 -6.20 31.23
CA TYR A 29 7.25 -5.05 30.42
C TYR A 29 8.05 -5.45 29.17
N ASN A 30 9.09 -6.27 29.35
CA ASN A 30 9.91 -6.74 28.22
C ASN A 30 9.11 -7.57 27.21
N ARG A 31 8.09 -8.32 27.67
CA ARG A 31 7.27 -9.20 26.83
C ARG A 31 6.11 -8.48 26.13
N LEU A 32 5.71 -7.30 26.61
CA LEU A 32 4.55 -6.58 26.05
C LEU A 32 4.93 -5.26 25.37
N PHE A 33 5.98 -4.58 25.84
CA PHE A 33 6.24 -3.19 25.48
C PHE A 33 7.65 -2.89 24.98
N ARG A 34 8.66 -3.73 25.30
CA ARG A 34 10.03 -3.46 24.90
C ARG A 34 10.16 -3.53 23.39
N GLU A 35 10.51 -2.42 22.77
CA GLU A 35 10.85 -2.36 21.36
C GLU A 35 12.26 -2.93 21.11
N ARG A 36 12.39 -3.73 20.06
CA ARG A 36 13.66 -4.23 19.55
C ARG A 36 13.95 -3.55 18.21
N PRO A 37 15.23 -3.42 17.83
CA PRO A 37 15.57 -2.92 16.51
C PRO A 37 14.81 -3.67 15.42
N ALA A 38 14.32 -2.95 14.42
CA ALA A 38 13.72 -3.55 13.25
C ALA A 38 14.74 -4.46 12.52
N PRO A 39 14.30 -5.51 11.83
CA PRO A 39 15.18 -6.31 11.00
C PRO A 39 15.95 -5.43 10.01
N TYR A 40 17.26 -5.67 9.90
CA TYR A 40 18.10 -5.02 8.93
C TYR A 40 18.15 -5.84 7.63
N PHE A 41 18.11 -5.16 6.50
CA PHE A 41 18.24 -5.74 5.16
C PHE A 41 19.47 -5.13 4.49
N GLU A 42 20.24 -5.92 3.77
CA GLU A 42 21.48 -5.45 3.13
C GLU A 42 21.19 -4.51 1.96
N SER A 43 20.21 -4.85 1.12
CA SER A 43 19.80 -4.03 -0.02
C SER A 43 18.62 -3.13 0.31
N ASP A 44 18.54 -1.97 -0.38
CA ASP A 44 17.40 -1.07 -0.27
C ASP A 44 16.15 -1.66 -0.94
N GLU A 45 16.30 -2.57 -1.93
CA GLU A 45 15.18 -3.32 -2.50
C GLU A 45 14.55 -4.25 -1.46
N GLU A 46 15.34 -5.06 -0.76
CA GLU A 46 14.79 -5.91 0.30
C GLU A 46 14.16 -5.07 1.42
N HIS A 47 14.79 -3.93 1.75
CA HIS A 47 14.22 -3.00 2.72
C HIS A 47 12.89 -2.42 2.22
N PHE A 48 12.76 -2.07 0.94
CA PHE A 48 11.51 -1.64 0.33
C PHE A 48 10.43 -2.74 0.40
N LEU A 49 10.81 -4.00 0.14
CA LEU A 49 9.87 -5.13 0.12
C LEU A 49 9.42 -5.56 1.52
N TYR A 50 10.28 -5.49 2.55
CA TYR A 50 10.06 -6.10 3.87
C TYR A 50 10.41 -5.19 5.04
N GLY A 51 11.03 -4.04 4.81
CA GLY A 51 11.48 -3.11 5.85
C GLY A 51 10.32 -2.37 6.50
N SER A 52 10.52 -2.01 7.77
CA SER A 52 9.56 -1.21 8.52
C SER A 52 9.54 0.24 8.04
N VAL A 53 8.36 0.79 7.93
CA VAL A 53 8.12 2.23 7.72
C VAL A 53 7.37 2.85 8.93
N GLY A 54 7.46 2.20 10.10
CA GLY A 54 6.94 2.70 11.36
C GLY A 54 5.46 2.43 11.61
N THR A 55 4.86 1.58 10.82
CA THR A 55 3.41 1.29 10.89
C THR A 55 3.06 0.29 12.00
N GLU A 56 4.01 -0.52 12.45
CA GLU A 56 3.77 -1.64 13.38
C GLU A 56 3.36 -1.18 14.79
N SER A 57 3.76 0.02 15.21
CA SER A 57 3.40 0.54 16.52
C SER A 57 1.91 0.86 16.62
N ASN A 58 1.32 1.42 15.57
CA ASN A 58 -0.07 1.81 15.51
C ASN A 58 -0.98 0.77 14.83
N GLU A 59 -0.54 0.19 13.72
CA GLU A 59 -1.37 -0.68 12.89
C GLU A 59 -0.94 -2.16 12.95
N GLY A 60 0.19 -2.45 13.62
CA GLY A 60 0.73 -3.81 13.68
C GLY A 60 -0.16 -4.82 14.39
N ILE A 61 -0.40 -5.94 13.74
CA ILE A 61 -1.12 -7.09 14.27
C ILE A 61 -0.10 -8.07 14.84
N PRO A 62 -0.33 -8.68 16.02
CA PRO A 62 0.59 -9.71 16.53
C PRO A 62 0.81 -10.81 15.50
N TYR A 63 2.09 -11.06 15.14
CA TYR A 63 2.47 -11.94 14.03
C TYR A 63 1.80 -13.32 14.11
N TRP A 64 1.82 -13.96 15.29
CA TRP A 64 1.23 -15.28 15.45
C TRP A 64 -0.28 -15.29 15.28
N ILE A 65 -0.98 -14.22 15.68
CA ILE A 65 -2.41 -14.06 15.42
C ILE A 65 -2.63 -13.89 13.93
N TRP A 66 -1.95 -12.92 13.30
CA TRP A 66 -2.06 -12.64 11.88
C TRP A 66 -1.87 -13.91 11.03
N LEU A 67 -0.85 -14.70 11.34
CA LEU A 67 -0.48 -15.90 10.59
C LEU A 67 -1.57 -16.99 10.60
N VAL A 68 -2.33 -17.11 11.69
CA VAL A 68 -3.35 -18.17 11.82
C VAL A 68 -4.75 -17.72 11.43
N LEU A 69 -5.02 -16.43 11.27
CA LEU A 69 -6.36 -15.93 10.90
C LEU A 69 -6.94 -16.61 9.63
N PRO A 70 -6.19 -16.75 8.51
CA PRO A 70 -6.73 -17.40 7.32
C PRO A 70 -7.13 -18.86 7.51
N ARG A 71 -6.52 -19.55 8.47
CA ARG A 71 -6.84 -20.95 8.78
C ARG A 71 -8.08 -21.09 9.67
N ILE A 72 -8.32 -20.10 10.54
CA ILE A 72 -9.49 -20.06 11.41
C ILE A 72 -10.72 -19.55 10.68
N PHE A 73 -10.53 -18.63 9.73
CA PHE A 73 -11.57 -17.93 8.99
C PHE A 73 -11.44 -18.09 7.46
N PRO A 74 -11.33 -19.31 6.92
CA PRO A 74 -11.19 -19.50 5.46
C PRO A 74 -12.44 -19.06 4.69
N ASP A 75 -13.60 -19.11 5.34
CA ASP A 75 -14.90 -18.68 4.81
C ASP A 75 -15.06 -17.15 4.67
N LEU A 76 -14.20 -16.37 5.31
CA LEU A 76 -14.15 -14.90 5.16
C LEU A 76 -13.21 -14.46 4.02
N LEU A 77 -12.55 -15.40 3.35
CA LEU A 77 -11.65 -15.14 2.23
C LEU A 77 -12.32 -15.50 0.89
N PRO A 78 -11.91 -14.89 -0.23
CA PRO A 78 -12.48 -15.16 -1.56
C PRO A 78 -12.33 -16.61 -2.03
N GLY A 79 -11.43 -17.39 -1.43
CA GLY A 79 -11.18 -18.79 -1.80
C GLY A 79 -10.02 -19.41 -1.03
N PRO A 80 -9.63 -20.65 -1.37
CA PRO A 80 -8.48 -21.31 -0.76
C PRO A 80 -7.18 -20.60 -1.16
N GLY A 81 -6.20 -20.49 -0.23
CA GLY A 81 -4.90 -19.84 -0.46
C GLY A 81 -4.55 -18.76 0.57
N GLY A 82 -5.44 -18.50 1.53
CA GLY A 82 -5.18 -17.53 2.58
C GLY A 82 -5.03 -16.11 2.02
N TYR A 83 -4.01 -15.39 2.47
CA TYR A 83 -3.78 -14.00 2.06
C TYR A 83 -3.47 -13.81 0.58
N THR A 84 -3.02 -14.85 -0.14
CA THR A 84 -2.80 -14.74 -1.60
C THR A 84 -4.09 -14.50 -2.37
N THR A 85 -5.24 -14.92 -1.83
CA THR A 85 -6.56 -14.63 -2.42
C THR A 85 -6.97 -13.16 -2.34
N LEU A 86 -6.23 -12.38 -1.55
CA LEU A 86 -6.35 -10.92 -1.44
C LEU A 86 -5.26 -10.20 -2.25
N GLY A 87 -4.49 -10.94 -3.05
CA GLY A 87 -3.43 -10.44 -3.92
C GLY A 87 -2.07 -10.22 -3.23
N LEU A 88 -1.88 -10.72 -1.99
CA LEU A 88 -0.58 -10.64 -1.34
C LEU A 88 0.38 -11.64 -1.99
N LEU A 89 1.59 -11.16 -2.33
CA LEU A 89 2.59 -11.92 -3.06
C LEU A 89 3.60 -12.58 -2.11
N SER A 90 3.93 -13.85 -2.34
CA SER A 90 5.01 -14.54 -1.64
C SER A 90 6.26 -14.60 -2.51
N LYS A 91 7.43 -14.35 -1.94
CA LYS A 91 8.74 -14.43 -2.59
C LYS A 91 9.70 -15.25 -1.70
N ASP A 92 10.49 -16.12 -2.31
CA ASP A 92 11.62 -16.83 -1.66
C ASP A 92 11.22 -17.67 -0.43
N ALA A 93 10.06 -18.32 -0.45
CA ALA A 93 9.55 -19.16 0.63
C ALA A 93 9.50 -18.45 2.01
N ARG A 94 9.50 -17.12 2.04
CA ARG A 94 9.35 -16.35 3.28
C ARG A 94 7.92 -16.49 3.81
N ASP A 95 7.78 -16.61 5.12
CA ASP A 95 6.46 -16.64 5.79
C ASP A 95 5.70 -15.33 5.66
N LEU A 96 6.42 -14.22 5.45
CA LEU A 96 5.86 -12.88 5.32
C LEU A 96 5.74 -12.50 3.84
N PRO A 97 4.54 -12.18 3.35
CA PRO A 97 4.33 -11.66 2.00
C PRO A 97 5.06 -10.35 1.75
N VAL A 98 5.38 -10.08 0.49
CA VAL A 98 5.87 -8.78 0.03
C VAL A 98 4.89 -7.68 0.40
N GLY A 99 5.42 -6.55 0.86
CA GLY A 99 4.60 -5.42 1.29
C GLY A 99 4.20 -5.46 2.77
N LEU A 100 4.66 -6.46 3.50
CA LEU A 100 4.50 -6.52 4.95
C LEU A 100 5.86 -6.49 5.65
N SER A 101 5.90 -5.84 6.78
CA SER A 101 7.08 -5.72 7.65
C SER A 101 6.79 -6.23 9.05
N THR A 102 7.85 -6.55 9.80
CA THR A 102 7.73 -6.94 11.20
C THR A 102 8.66 -6.14 12.08
N VAL A 103 8.14 -5.67 13.22
CA VAL A 103 8.94 -5.13 14.33
C VAL A 103 8.49 -5.79 15.62
N THR A 104 9.44 -6.09 16.51
CA THR A 104 9.13 -6.61 17.83
C THR A 104 8.92 -5.46 18.81
N ILE A 105 7.69 -5.29 19.27
CA ILE A 105 7.32 -4.38 20.36
C ILE A 105 6.69 -5.25 21.44
N GLY A 106 7.54 -5.79 22.30
CA GLY A 106 7.21 -6.88 23.21
C GLY A 106 7.09 -8.24 22.52
N TYR A 107 6.28 -8.31 21.49
CA TYR A 107 6.09 -9.46 20.59
C TYR A 107 6.12 -8.98 19.12
N PRO A 108 6.43 -9.87 18.14
CA PRO A 108 6.46 -9.49 16.74
C PRO A 108 5.10 -9.00 16.28
N ARG A 109 5.08 -7.87 15.56
CA ARG A 109 3.88 -7.26 14.96
C ARG A 109 4.08 -7.10 13.48
N VAL A 110 3.06 -7.42 12.70
CA VAL A 110 3.02 -7.31 11.23
C VAL A 110 2.23 -6.08 10.85
N ALA A 111 2.75 -5.28 9.93
CA ALA A 111 2.04 -4.16 9.34
C ALA A 111 2.42 -3.97 7.87
N MET A 112 1.64 -3.15 7.16
CA MET A 112 1.90 -2.81 5.76
C MET A 112 3.08 -1.85 5.65
N ASN A 113 3.87 -2.01 4.58
CA ASN A 113 4.89 -1.06 4.14
C ASN A 113 4.62 -0.57 2.71
N CYS A 114 5.57 0.16 2.10
CA CYS A 114 5.39 0.77 0.78
C CYS A 114 5.11 -0.26 -0.33
N ALA A 115 5.76 -1.42 -0.30
CA ALA A 115 5.60 -2.46 -1.31
C ALA A 115 4.22 -3.12 -1.30
N PHE A 116 3.42 -2.97 -0.24
CA PHE A 116 2.03 -3.45 -0.20
C PHE A 116 1.17 -2.85 -1.33
N CYS A 117 1.39 -1.58 -1.64
CA CYS A 117 0.73 -0.87 -2.73
C CYS A 117 1.59 -0.75 -3.98
N HIS A 118 2.90 -1.01 -3.87
CA HIS A 118 3.88 -0.74 -4.92
C HIS A 118 4.78 -1.95 -5.20
N ALA A 119 4.21 -3.15 -5.23
CA ALA A 119 4.82 -4.35 -5.81
C ALA A 119 3.75 -5.07 -6.64
N GLY A 120 3.80 -4.86 -7.95
CA GLY A 120 2.92 -5.50 -8.90
C GLY A 120 3.40 -6.90 -9.26
N SER A 121 2.53 -7.69 -9.90
CA SER A 121 2.87 -8.99 -10.46
C SER A 121 2.43 -9.12 -11.90
N VAL A 122 3.11 -9.97 -12.66
CA VAL A 122 2.76 -10.30 -14.04
C VAL A 122 2.97 -11.78 -14.28
N ARG A 123 2.05 -12.42 -15.00
CA ARG A 123 2.16 -13.78 -15.52
C ARG A 123 1.87 -13.77 -17.02
N ALA A 124 2.60 -14.58 -17.77
CA ALA A 124 2.33 -14.77 -19.19
C ALA A 124 1.10 -15.65 -19.42
N GLN A 125 0.88 -16.65 -18.56
CA GLN A 125 -0.21 -17.62 -18.68
C GLN A 125 -0.83 -17.95 -17.29
N PRO A 126 -2.09 -18.41 -17.28
CA PRO A 126 -2.70 -18.96 -16.07
C PRO A 126 -1.88 -20.16 -15.58
N GLY A 127 -1.43 -20.18 -14.36
CA GLY A 127 -0.63 -21.27 -13.80
C GLY A 127 0.87 -20.98 -13.70
N ASP A 128 1.37 -19.96 -14.38
CA ASP A 128 2.74 -19.49 -14.16
C ASP A 128 2.91 -18.95 -12.74
N LEU A 129 4.14 -19.02 -12.24
CA LEU A 129 4.51 -18.26 -11.06
C LEU A 129 4.52 -16.76 -11.39
N PRO A 130 3.99 -15.90 -10.52
CA PRO A 130 4.01 -14.47 -10.77
C PRO A 130 5.43 -13.91 -10.73
N THR A 131 5.81 -13.16 -11.75
CA THR A 131 6.98 -12.29 -11.70
C THR A 131 6.63 -11.06 -10.90
N ILE A 132 7.31 -10.85 -9.77
CA ILE A 132 7.09 -9.70 -8.89
C ILE A 132 7.93 -8.53 -9.39
N VAL A 133 7.30 -7.38 -9.56
CA VAL A 133 7.92 -6.13 -10.03
C VAL A 133 7.86 -5.08 -8.93
N PRO A 134 8.95 -4.90 -8.15
CA PRO A 134 9.03 -3.86 -7.14
C PRO A 134 8.89 -2.46 -7.75
N GLY A 135 8.10 -1.59 -7.10
CA GLY A 135 7.81 -0.25 -7.59
C GLY A 135 6.68 -0.16 -8.62
N ALA A 136 6.20 -1.29 -9.16
CA ALA A 136 5.01 -1.32 -10.02
C ALA A 136 3.72 -1.13 -9.19
N PRO A 137 2.64 -0.61 -9.80
CA PRO A 137 1.32 -0.62 -9.17
C PRO A 137 0.93 -2.04 -8.74
N ALA A 138 0.54 -2.22 -7.48
CA ALA A 138 0.08 -3.52 -6.98
C ALA A 138 -1.37 -3.77 -7.42
N HIS A 139 -1.60 -3.85 -8.72
CA HIS A 139 -2.94 -3.98 -9.34
C HIS A 139 -3.70 -5.24 -8.87
N GLN A 140 -2.99 -6.25 -8.37
CA GLN A 140 -3.57 -7.49 -7.85
C GLN A 140 -3.98 -7.39 -6.37
N VAL A 141 -3.55 -6.37 -5.61
CA VAL A 141 -3.82 -6.26 -4.17
C VAL A 141 -5.19 -5.63 -3.89
N ALA A 142 -6.00 -6.29 -3.09
CA ALA A 142 -7.30 -5.82 -2.62
C ALA A 142 -7.20 -5.22 -1.20
N ALA A 143 -6.59 -4.05 -1.06
CA ALA A 143 -6.26 -3.41 0.22
C ALA A 143 -7.48 -3.25 1.15
N GLN A 144 -8.62 -2.81 0.62
CA GLN A 144 -9.86 -2.66 1.39
C GLN A 144 -10.39 -4.02 1.86
N ARG A 145 -10.34 -5.06 1.00
CA ARG A 145 -10.76 -6.43 1.39
C ARG A 145 -9.84 -7.02 2.46
N TYR A 146 -8.53 -6.73 2.40
CA TYR A 146 -7.60 -7.12 3.46
C TYR A 146 -8.01 -6.53 4.82
N ASN A 147 -8.28 -5.23 4.89
CA ASN A 147 -8.76 -4.58 6.11
C ASN A 147 -10.10 -5.14 6.57
N ARG A 148 -11.05 -5.33 5.65
CA ARG A 148 -12.37 -5.92 5.96
C ARG A 148 -12.26 -7.36 6.46
N PHE A 149 -11.35 -8.18 5.92
CA PHE A 149 -11.08 -9.53 6.42
C PHE A 149 -10.63 -9.50 7.89
N LEU A 150 -9.69 -8.64 8.25
CA LEU A 150 -9.21 -8.51 9.63
C LEU A 150 -10.32 -8.08 10.59
N ILE A 151 -11.13 -7.12 10.18
CA ILE A 151 -12.29 -6.63 10.95
C ILE A 151 -13.36 -7.72 11.08
N ALA A 152 -13.68 -8.42 10.00
CA ALA A 152 -14.67 -9.51 10.00
C ALA A 152 -14.22 -10.66 10.91
N ALA A 153 -12.95 -11.07 10.82
CA ALA A 153 -12.36 -12.07 11.71
C ALA A 153 -12.51 -11.67 13.19
N ALA A 154 -12.18 -10.42 13.54
CA ALA A 154 -12.30 -9.92 14.92
C ALA A 154 -13.77 -9.83 15.39
N SER A 155 -14.71 -9.66 14.47
CA SER A 155 -16.16 -9.60 14.77
C SER A 155 -16.78 -10.99 14.94
N ASP A 156 -16.15 -12.02 14.41
CA ASP A 156 -16.65 -13.40 14.43
C ASP A 156 -16.54 -14.00 15.85
N PRO A 157 -17.57 -14.76 16.31
CA PRO A 157 -17.54 -15.47 17.59
C PRO A 157 -16.37 -16.45 17.74
N ARG A 158 -15.81 -16.97 16.65
CA ARG A 158 -14.65 -17.88 16.65
C ARG A 158 -13.35 -17.17 17.03
N PHE A 159 -13.29 -15.83 17.08
CA PHE A 159 -12.10 -15.09 17.51
C PHE A 159 -11.93 -15.19 19.03
N THR A 160 -11.50 -16.34 19.49
CA THR A 160 -11.29 -16.66 20.90
C THR A 160 -9.83 -17.03 21.19
N ALA A 161 -9.41 -16.84 22.43
CA ALA A 161 -8.09 -17.26 22.86
C ALA A 161 -7.89 -18.79 22.71
N GLY A 162 -8.95 -19.59 22.88
CA GLY A 162 -8.90 -21.04 22.70
C GLY A 162 -8.58 -21.45 21.26
N ASN A 163 -9.34 -20.92 20.29
CA ASN A 163 -9.15 -21.23 18.88
C ASN A 163 -7.80 -20.72 18.36
N ILE A 164 -7.45 -19.47 18.67
CA ILE A 164 -6.20 -18.85 18.19
C ILE A 164 -4.98 -19.56 18.77
N LEU A 165 -4.94 -19.81 20.09
CA LEU A 165 -3.82 -20.54 20.71
C LEU A 165 -3.75 -22.00 20.28
N GLY A 166 -4.91 -22.64 20.04
CA GLY A 166 -4.98 -23.98 19.50
C GLY A 166 -4.37 -24.08 18.11
N GLU A 167 -4.67 -23.12 17.22
CA GLU A 167 -4.11 -23.09 15.87
C GLU A 167 -2.62 -22.69 15.86
N ILE A 168 -2.22 -21.74 16.70
CA ILE A 168 -0.79 -21.43 16.89
C ILE A 168 -0.02 -22.67 17.33
N ALA A 169 -0.53 -23.43 18.31
CA ALA A 169 0.17 -24.57 18.89
C ALA A 169 0.39 -25.73 17.90
N ARG A 170 -0.38 -25.82 16.80
CA ARG A 170 -0.20 -26.82 15.74
C ARG A 170 1.12 -26.66 14.99
N ASN A 171 1.59 -25.40 14.87
CA ASN A 171 2.74 -25.06 14.02
C ASN A 171 3.90 -24.43 14.81
N TYR A 172 3.62 -23.82 15.97
CA TYR A 172 4.59 -23.01 16.71
C TYR A 172 4.49 -23.25 18.22
N ARG A 173 5.65 -23.24 18.89
CA ARG A 173 5.72 -23.42 20.35
C ARG A 173 5.89 -22.08 21.04
N LEU A 174 4.82 -21.58 21.64
CA LEU A 174 4.90 -20.44 22.56
C LEU A 174 5.36 -20.95 23.95
N SER A 175 6.16 -20.15 24.66
CA SER A 175 6.48 -20.41 26.07
C SER A 175 5.20 -20.36 26.92
N ALA A 176 5.22 -20.99 28.12
CA ALA A 176 4.07 -20.98 29.02
C ALA A 176 3.66 -19.53 29.38
N LEU A 177 4.63 -18.64 29.63
CA LEU A 177 4.36 -17.24 29.91
C LEU A 177 3.76 -16.52 28.69
N ASP A 178 4.33 -16.71 27.49
CA ASP A 178 3.77 -16.09 26.28
C ASP A 178 2.35 -16.56 26.01
N ARG A 179 2.07 -17.87 26.22
CA ARG A 179 0.71 -18.41 26.10
C ARG A 179 -0.26 -17.75 27.08
N LEU A 180 0.18 -17.50 28.32
CA LEU A 180 -0.62 -16.80 29.32
C LEU A 180 -0.89 -15.35 28.90
N LEU A 181 0.15 -14.62 28.48
CA LEU A 181 0.04 -13.25 28.01
C LEU A 181 -0.85 -13.15 26.75
N TYR A 182 -0.69 -14.06 25.79
CA TYR A 182 -1.56 -14.12 24.63
C TYR A 182 -3.02 -14.34 25.00
N ARG A 183 -3.27 -15.29 25.91
CA ARG A 183 -4.64 -15.64 26.34
C ARG A 183 -5.39 -14.46 26.96
N PHE A 184 -4.74 -13.71 27.85
CA PHE A 184 -5.42 -12.73 28.70
C PHE A 184 -5.18 -11.27 28.28
N VAL A 185 -4.14 -10.99 27.49
CA VAL A 185 -3.78 -9.62 27.12
C VAL A 185 -3.76 -9.43 25.61
N VAL A 186 -2.93 -10.23 24.89
CA VAL A 186 -2.64 -9.95 23.47
C VAL A 186 -3.85 -10.21 22.58
N ILE A 187 -4.49 -11.38 22.71
CA ILE A 187 -5.65 -11.75 21.87
C ILE A 187 -6.87 -10.85 22.15
N PRO A 188 -7.29 -10.63 23.42
CA PRO A 188 -8.37 -9.70 23.70
C PRO A 188 -8.06 -8.27 23.26
N GLY A 189 -6.85 -7.79 23.48
CA GLY A 189 -6.39 -6.46 23.06
C GLY A 189 -6.39 -6.31 21.53
N THR A 190 -5.96 -7.33 20.79
CA THR A 190 -5.98 -7.35 19.32
C THR A 190 -7.41 -7.29 18.81
N ARG A 191 -8.30 -8.11 19.36
CA ARG A 191 -9.73 -8.07 18.99
C ARG A 191 -10.32 -6.69 19.18
N GLN A 192 -10.13 -6.10 20.35
CA GLN A 192 -10.65 -4.77 20.66
C GLN A 192 -10.11 -3.70 19.71
N ARG A 193 -8.83 -3.80 19.35
CA ARG A 193 -8.20 -2.86 18.42
C ARG A 193 -8.76 -2.99 17.01
N LEU A 194 -8.93 -4.18 16.49
CA LEU A 194 -9.53 -4.42 15.17
C LEU A 194 -11.01 -3.97 15.13
N LEU A 195 -11.76 -4.12 16.23
CA LEU A 195 -13.12 -3.60 16.32
C LEU A 195 -13.15 -2.06 16.34
N ARG A 196 -12.18 -1.39 17.00
CA ARG A 196 -12.03 0.08 16.90
C ARG A 196 -11.66 0.51 15.47
N LEU A 197 -10.85 -0.26 14.77
CA LEU A 197 -10.54 0.01 13.35
C LEU A 197 -11.80 -0.04 12.48
N LYS A 198 -12.77 -0.89 12.79
CA LYS A 198 -14.10 -0.90 12.15
C LYS A 198 -14.81 0.45 12.30
N GLU A 199 -14.82 1.00 13.50
CA GLU A 199 -15.45 2.30 13.77
C GLU A 199 -14.73 3.43 13.04
N GLN A 200 -13.40 3.45 13.12
CA GLN A 200 -12.55 4.46 12.48
C GLN A 200 -12.54 4.35 10.94
N GLY A 201 -12.74 3.17 10.41
CA GLY A 201 -12.73 2.88 8.97
C GLY A 201 -14.12 2.89 8.32
N GLY A 202 -15.20 3.09 9.08
CA GLY A 202 -16.58 3.07 8.58
C GLY A 202 -16.89 4.10 7.49
N TRP A 203 -16.04 5.11 7.33
CA TRP A 203 -16.11 6.04 6.22
C TRP A 203 -15.95 5.35 4.85
N MET A 204 -15.20 4.24 4.78
CA MET A 204 -15.00 3.47 3.55
C MET A 204 -16.29 2.81 3.05
N ASP A 205 -17.23 2.48 3.94
CA ASP A 205 -18.45 1.74 3.61
C ASP A 205 -19.54 2.65 2.99
N ARG A 206 -19.34 3.97 3.02
CA ARG A 206 -20.24 4.96 2.40
C ARG A 206 -19.85 5.33 0.98
N ARG A 207 -18.82 4.70 0.42
CA ARG A 207 -18.24 5.00 -0.89
C ARG A 207 -18.20 3.75 -1.74
N PRO A 208 -18.09 3.88 -3.07
CA PRO A 208 -17.81 2.73 -3.93
C PRO A 208 -16.58 1.96 -3.44
N ASP A 209 -16.65 0.65 -3.53
CA ASP A 209 -15.51 -0.20 -3.17
C ASP A 209 -14.28 0.15 -4.00
N TRP A 210 -13.11 0.11 -3.35
CA TRP A 210 -11.86 0.41 -4.06
C TRP A 210 -11.56 -0.65 -5.12
N GLY A 211 -11.86 -1.91 -4.82
CA GLY A 211 -11.45 -3.03 -5.65
C GLY A 211 -9.94 -3.31 -5.57
N HIS A 212 -9.46 -4.14 -6.47
CA HIS A 212 -8.03 -4.45 -6.58
C HIS A 212 -7.26 -3.25 -7.19
N GLY A 213 -6.02 -3.04 -6.74
CA GLY A 213 -5.11 -2.04 -7.28
C GLY A 213 -5.44 -0.59 -6.93
N ARG A 214 -6.39 -0.33 -6.04
CA ARG A 214 -6.82 1.03 -5.65
C ARG A 214 -6.78 1.24 -4.14
N ALA A 215 -6.54 2.48 -3.76
CA ALA A 215 -6.62 2.93 -2.36
C ALA A 215 -7.04 4.40 -2.27
N ASP A 216 -7.68 4.78 -1.18
CA ASP A 216 -7.82 6.17 -0.75
C ASP A 216 -6.77 6.46 0.32
N VAL A 217 -5.67 7.09 -0.09
CA VAL A 217 -4.56 7.44 0.81
C VAL A 217 -4.81 8.73 1.59
N PHE A 218 -5.82 9.53 1.21
CA PHE A 218 -6.17 10.76 1.90
C PHE A 218 -7.10 10.54 3.08
N GLY A 219 -8.02 9.56 2.96
CA GLY A 219 -8.98 9.25 4.02
C GLY A 219 -8.33 8.98 5.38
N PRO A 220 -7.29 8.11 5.50
CA PRO A 220 -6.59 7.89 6.75
C PRO A 220 -5.99 9.17 7.35
N ILE A 221 -5.37 10.03 6.54
CA ILE A 221 -4.83 11.31 7.04
C ILE A 221 -5.96 12.20 7.51
N ARG A 222 -6.97 12.44 6.68
CA ARG A 222 -8.07 13.37 6.96
C ARG A 222 -8.90 12.97 8.17
N PHE A 223 -9.31 11.72 8.24
CA PHE A 223 -10.29 11.27 9.23
C PHE A 223 -9.64 10.67 10.48
N GLN A 224 -8.53 9.94 10.33
CA GLN A 224 -7.93 9.21 11.45
C GLN A 224 -6.75 9.97 12.09
N ARG A 225 -5.93 10.70 11.30
CA ARG A 225 -4.75 11.41 11.85
C ARG A 225 -5.06 12.84 12.27
N VAL A 226 -5.73 13.61 11.43
CA VAL A 226 -6.04 15.02 11.72
C VAL A 226 -7.47 15.26 12.22
N GLY A 227 -8.29 14.22 12.34
CA GLY A 227 -9.59 14.25 12.99
C GLY A 227 -10.65 15.11 12.27
N ARG A 228 -10.57 15.22 10.94
CA ARG A 228 -11.62 15.93 10.18
C ARG A 228 -12.94 15.14 10.23
N PRO A 229 -14.09 15.84 10.25
CA PRO A 229 -15.39 15.19 10.06
C PRO A 229 -15.40 14.37 8.76
N ILE A 230 -16.06 13.20 8.81
CA ILE A 230 -16.22 12.35 7.62
C ILE A 230 -17.21 13.06 6.67
N ASP A 231 -16.76 13.30 5.44
CA ASP A 231 -17.55 13.83 4.33
C ASP A 231 -17.82 12.75 3.28
N ASP A 232 -18.43 13.10 2.15
CA ASP A 232 -18.75 12.18 1.06
C ASP A 232 -17.72 12.18 -0.11
N ALA A 233 -16.58 12.87 0.06
CA ALA A 233 -15.57 12.94 -0.99
C ALA A 233 -14.95 11.57 -1.29
N ILE A 234 -14.76 11.25 -2.56
CA ILE A 234 -14.21 9.99 -3.05
C ILE A 234 -12.75 10.22 -3.43
N GLY A 235 -11.84 9.71 -2.61
CA GLY A 235 -10.39 9.86 -2.81
C GLY A 235 -9.70 8.63 -3.38
N SER A 236 -10.44 7.56 -3.66
CA SER A 236 -9.85 6.33 -4.20
C SER A 236 -9.27 6.53 -5.59
N ALA A 237 -8.00 6.12 -5.75
CA ALA A 237 -7.29 6.19 -7.00
C ALA A 237 -6.51 4.91 -7.24
N ASP A 238 -6.09 4.70 -8.47
CA ASP A 238 -5.21 3.60 -8.83
C ASP A 238 -3.83 3.77 -8.19
N MET A 239 -3.22 2.68 -7.78
CA MET A 239 -1.85 2.66 -7.32
C MET A 239 -0.95 3.01 -8.50
N MET A 240 0.08 3.84 -8.29
CA MET A 240 0.91 4.31 -9.37
C MET A 240 2.33 3.73 -9.30
N PRO A 241 3.08 3.72 -10.42
CA PRO A 241 4.48 3.32 -10.39
C PRO A 241 5.33 4.31 -9.61
N LEU A 242 6.44 3.81 -9.03
CA LEU A 242 7.38 4.64 -8.28
C LEU A 242 8.63 5.02 -9.08
N TRP A 243 8.87 4.43 -10.24
CA TRP A 243 9.97 4.88 -11.11
C TRP A 243 9.67 6.24 -11.72
N SER A 244 10.71 6.90 -12.23
CA SER A 244 10.64 8.24 -12.83
C SER A 244 10.15 9.35 -11.87
N MET A 245 10.10 9.09 -10.55
CA MET A 245 9.70 10.13 -9.58
C MET A 245 10.73 11.26 -9.49
N ALA A 246 12.03 10.92 -9.52
CA ALA A 246 13.10 11.92 -9.45
C ALA A 246 13.05 12.93 -10.62
N GLN A 247 12.66 12.50 -11.81
CA GLN A 247 12.48 13.36 -12.98
C GLN A 247 11.32 14.36 -12.84
N ARG A 248 10.38 14.07 -11.93
CA ARG A 248 9.16 14.86 -11.70
C ARG A 248 9.28 15.84 -10.54
N GLU A 249 10.34 15.77 -9.76
CA GLU A 249 10.66 16.80 -8.77
C GLU A 249 11.18 18.05 -9.51
N PRO A 250 10.72 19.25 -9.22
CA PRO A 250 9.65 19.69 -8.32
C PRO A 250 8.29 19.90 -9.02
N GLN A 251 8.07 19.38 -10.22
CA GLN A 251 6.85 19.65 -11.02
C GLN A 251 5.58 19.05 -10.42
N GLY A 252 5.71 17.97 -9.65
CA GLY A 252 4.62 17.35 -8.91
C GLY A 252 4.62 15.82 -8.98
N LEU A 253 4.44 15.21 -7.83
CA LEU A 253 4.38 13.77 -7.65
C LEU A 253 2.94 13.31 -7.43
N PHE A 254 2.70 12.02 -7.63
CA PHE A 254 1.38 11.40 -7.61
C PHE A 254 0.43 11.94 -8.70
N TRP A 255 -0.84 11.52 -8.65
CA TRP A 255 -1.81 11.87 -9.69
C TRP A 255 -2.14 13.35 -9.76
N ASN A 256 -2.15 14.03 -8.63
CA ASN A 256 -2.56 15.43 -8.50
C ASN A 256 -1.42 16.42 -8.23
N GLY A 257 -0.16 15.96 -8.29
CA GLY A 257 1.00 16.81 -8.08
C GLY A 257 1.11 17.43 -6.68
N LEU A 258 0.47 16.82 -5.68
CA LEU A 258 0.39 17.36 -4.32
C LEU A 258 1.76 17.47 -3.63
N HIS A 259 2.71 16.61 -3.97
CA HIS A 259 4.06 16.60 -3.42
C HIS A 259 5.07 17.06 -4.46
N THR A 260 6.08 17.78 -4.02
CA THR A 260 7.17 18.28 -4.86
C THR A 260 8.53 17.67 -4.50
N SER A 261 8.56 16.73 -3.54
CA SER A 261 9.76 15.96 -3.21
C SER A 261 9.40 14.51 -2.87
N ILE A 262 10.30 13.58 -3.23
CA ILE A 262 10.16 12.15 -2.88
C ILE A 262 10.19 11.97 -1.37
N ARG A 263 11.03 12.74 -0.66
CA ARG A 263 11.08 12.73 0.80
C ARG A 263 9.70 13.00 1.42
N ASP A 264 9.04 14.09 1.02
CA ASP A 264 7.72 14.44 1.54
C ASP A 264 6.65 13.41 1.16
N ALA A 265 6.75 12.86 -0.05
CA ALA A 265 5.88 11.79 -0.53
C ALA A 265 6.02 10.51 0.31
N VAL A 266 7.24 10.06 0.60
CA VAL A 266 7.53 8.88 1.41
C VAL A 266 7.06 9.07 2.86
N VAL A 267 7.32 10.23 3.45
CA VAL A 267 6.92 10.56 4.82
C VAL A 267 5.39 10.59 4.98
N THR A 268 4.69 11.27 4.08
CA THR A 268 3.22 11.35 4.14
C THR A 268 2.56 10.01 3.84
N SER A 269 3.16 9.20 2.97
CA SER A 269 2.70 7.82 2.70
C SER A 269 2.85 6.94 3.94
N ALA A 270 3.98 7.01 4.65
CA ALA A 270 4.18 6.31 5.92
C ALA A 270 3.15 6.75 6.98
N LEU A 271 2.88 8.06 7.08
CA LEU A 271 1.85 8.60 7.97
C LEU A 271 0.46 8.07 7.62
N SER A 272 0.10 8.06 6.34
CA SER A 272 -1.17 7.51 5.83
C SER A 272 -1.30 6.03 6.18
N ALA A 273 -0.23 5.25 5.98
CA ALA A 273 -0.18 3.83 6.30
C ALA A 273 -0.18 3.52 7.80
N GLY A 274 0.07 4.52 8.67
CA GLY A 274 -0.03 4.33 10.11
C GLY A 274 1.20 4.65 10.95
N ALA A 275 2.27 5.17 10.39
CA ALA A 275 3.43 5.60 11.16
C ALA A 275 3.05 6.62 12.23
N SER A 276 3.59 6.44 13.44
CA SER A 276 3.31 7.34 14.56
C SER A 276 4.19 8.60 14.50
N ARG A 277 3.71 9.71 15.05
CA ARG A 277 4.52 10.94 15.17
C ARG A 277 5.85 10.72 15.89
N PRO A 278 5.89 10.03 17.06
CA PRO A 278 7.17 9.76 17.73
C PRO A 278 8.13 8.93 16.87
N TRP A 279 7.62 7.97 16.12
CA TRP A 279 8.45 7.18 15.23
C TRP A 279 9.00 8.02 14.08
N LEU A 280 8.16 8.86 13.44
CA LEU A 280 8.60 9.79 12.40
C LEU A 280 9.65 10.77 12.91
N ASP A 281 9.48 11.34 14.11
CA ASP A 281 10.47 12.23 14.74
C ASP A 281 11.82 11.49 14.91
N ALA A 282 11.80 10.24 15.39
CA ALA A 282 12.99 9.43 15.61
C ALA A 282 13.66 8.96 14.31
N ASP A 283 12.90 8.65 13.27
CA ASP A 283 13.42 8.21 11.99
C ASP A 283 14.03 9.36 11.19
N ILE A 284 13.34 10.50 11.11
CA ILE A 284 13.83 11.69 10.42
C ILE A 284 15.09 12.27 11.09
N ALA A 285 15.24 12.14 12.39
CA ALA A 285 16.48 12.52 13.08
C ALA A 285 17.72 11.72 12.59
N LYS A 286 17.52 10.62 11.88
CA LYS A 286 18.57 9.79 11.27
C LYS A 286 18.74 10.02 9.76
N TRP A 287 18.02 10.99 9.20
CA TRP A 287 17.94 11.17 7.73
C TRP A 287 19.30 11.36 7.07
N ASP A 288 20.17 12.18 7.68
CA ASP A 288 21.48 12.53 7.12
C ASP A 288 22.59 11.53 7.52
N ARG A 289 22.26 10.46 8.24
CA ARG A 289 23.24 9.42 8.57
C ARG A 289 23.59 8.63 7.33
N THR A 290 24.89 8.29 7.20
CA THR A 290 25.44 7.55 6.05
C THR A 290 25.75 6.08 6.40
N ASP A 291 25.80 5.75 7.69
CA ASP A 291 26.00 4.36 8.13
C ASP A 291 24.73 3.53 7.88
N ALA A 292 24.87 2.48 7.11
CA ALA A 292 23.74 1.68 6.61
C ALA A 292 22.79 1.17 7.72
N GLN A 293 23.31 0.83 8.90
CA GLN A 293 22.52 0.34 10.03
C GLN A 293 21.84 1.45 10.84
N GLY A 294 22.37 2.65 10.83
CA GLY A 294 21.86 3.80 11.57
C GLY A 294 21.08 4.80 10.74
N MET A 295 21.01 4.61 9.42
CA MET A 295 20.26 5.46 8.49
C MET A 295 18.76 5.39 8.76
N SER A 296 18.05 6.47 8.43
CA SER A 296 16.58 6.50 8.42
C SER A 296 16.01 5.41 7.51
N SER A 297 15.00 4.71 7.99
CA SER A 297 14.25 3.72 7.21
C SER A 297 13.59 4.35 5.97
N LEU A 298 12.97 5.52 6.15
CA LEU A 298 12.32 6.24 5.05
C LEU A 298 13.34 6.80 4.05
N ARG A 299 14.55 7.17 4.49
CA ARG A 299 15.65 7.56 3.59
C ARG A 299 16.10 6.41 2.70
N ARG A 300 16.12 5.18 3.21
CA ARG A 300 16.41 3.99 2.40
C ARG A 300 15.34 3.77 1.32
N VAL A 301 14.07 3.94 1.67
CA VAL A 301 12.96 3.89 0.69
C VAL A 301 13.10 4.99 -0.35
N GLU A 302 13.41 6.24 0.06
CA GLU A 302 13.64 7.35 -0.87
C GLU A 302 14.78 7.04 -1.85
N ARG A 303 15.94 6.56 -1.38
CA ARG A 303 17.06 6.18 -2.25
C ARG A 303 16.65 5.14 -3.28
N TYR A 304 15.97 4.08 -2.82
CA TYR A 304 15.50 3.02 -3.71
C TYR A 304 14.60 3.57 -4.81
N ILE A 305 13.63 4.42 -4.46
CA ILE A 305 12.70 5.03 -5.41
C ILE A 305 13.42 5.98 -6.39
N THR A 306 14.39 6.74 -5.91
CA THR A 306 15.14 7.71 -6.73
C THR A 306 15.87 7.03 -7.89
N ASP A 307 16.43 5.85 -7.65
CA ASP A 307 17.22 5.11 -8.63
C ASP A 307 16.41 4.05 -9.40
N LEU A 308 15.13 3.90 -9.05
CA LEU A 308 14.28 2.84 -9.58
C LEU A 308 13.96 3.06 -11.06
N LYS A 309 14.17 2.01 -11.86
CA LYS A 309 13.83 1.99 -13.28
C LYS A 309 12.72 0.98 -13.56
N PRO A 310 11.87 1.23 -14.57
CA PRO A 310 10.87 0.26 -14.99
C PRO A 310 11.53 -0.97 -15.60
N PRO A 311 10.91 -2.15 -15.49
CA PRO A 311 11.35 -3.32 -16.22
C PRO A 311 11.02 -3.18 -17.71
N PRO A 312 11.85 -3.75 -18.61
CA PRO A 312 11.50 -3.81 -20.01
C PRO A 312 10.24 -4.66 -20.22
N PHE A 313 9.56 -4.42 -21.33
CA PHE A 313 8.42 -5.24 -21.74
C PHE A 313 8.87 -6.69 -21.98
N PRO A 314 8.26 -7.70 -21.32
CA PRO A 314 8.81 -9.05 -21.31
C PRO A 314 8.35 -9.93 -22.48
N PHE A 315 7.59 -9.38 -23.44
CA PHE A 315 7.07 -10.13 -24.59
C PHE A 315 7.64 -9.58 -25.90
N PRO A 316 7.52 -10.32 -27.03
CA PRO A 316 7.96 -9.84 -28.32
C PRO A 316 7.32 -8.51 -28.74
N VAL A 317 8.10 -7.65 -29.38
CA VAL A 317 7.68 -6.38 -29.99
C VAL A 317 7.94 -6.45 -31.48
N ASP A 318 6.95 -6.06 -32.29
CA ASP A 318 7.15 -5.90 -33.74
C ASP A 318 7.91 -4.58 -34.01
N ALA A 319 9.18 -4.71 -34.36
CA ALA A 319 10.07 -3.57 -34.59
C ALA A 319 9.61 -2.66 -35.75
N GLY A 320 8.99 -3.24 -36.78
CA GLY A 320 8.48 -2.48 -37.92
C GLY A 320 7.28 -1.63 -37.54
N LEU A 321 6.32 -2.21 -36.83
CA LEU A 321 5.19 -1.49 -36.28
C LEU A 321 5.61 -0.47 -35.22
N ALA A 322 6.58 -0.80 -34.35
CA ALA A 322 7.08 0.13 -33.36
C ALA A 322 7.70 1.39 -33.99
N ALA A 323 8.50 1.23 -35.05
CA ALA A 323 9.06 2.36 -35.80
C ALA A 323 7.98 3.24 -36.45
N ALA A 324 6.93 2.65 -37.04
CA ALA A 324 5.79 3.39 -37.54
C ALA A 324 5.03 4.10 -36.40
N GLY A 325 4.88 3.43 -35.25
CA GLY A 325 4.23 3.96 -34.06
C GLY A 325 4.97 5.14 -33.44
N GLU A 326 6.29 5.20 -33.54
CA GLU A 326 7.09 6.35 -33.09
C GLU A 326 6.68 7.64 -33.82
N THR A 327 6.46 7.55 -35.13
CA THR A 327 5.98 8.69 -35.93
C THR A 327 4.59 9.16 -35.46
N VAL A 328 3.68 8.22 -35.19
CA VAL A 328 2.34 8.53 -34.67
C VAL A 328 2.44 9.17 -33.28
N PHE A 329 3.27 8.63 -32.41
CA PHE A 329 3.50 9.16 -31.07
C PHE A 329 4.05 10.59 -31.09
N ALA A 330 5.03 10.85 -31.96
CA ALA A 330 5.62 12.18 -32.11
C ALA A 330 4.59 13.24 -32.53
N ALA A 331 3.63 12.86 -33.38
CA ALA A 331 2.58 13.77 -33.88
C ALA A 331 1.47 14.01 -32.85
N GLU A 332 1.03 12.97 -32.14
CA GLU A 332 -0.22 12.98 -31.37
C GLU A 332 -0.03 13.04 -29.85
N CYS A 333 1.10 12.55 -29.33
CA CYS A 333 1.26 12.27 -27.90
C CYS A 333 2.44 13.04 -27.27
N ALA A 334 3.51 13.28 -28.01
CA ALA A 334 4.77 13.78 -27.48
C ALA A 334 4.67 15.17 -26.83
N GLN A 335 3.71 16.00 -27.27
CA GLN A 335 3.51 17.33 -26.65
C GLN A 335 3.16 17.27 -25.15
N CYS A 336 2.56 16.16 -24.69
CA CYS A 336 2.21 15.93 -23.28
C CYS A 336 3.03 14.81 -22.65
N HIS A 337 3.62 13.91 -23.44
CA HIS A 337 4.33 12.71 -23.02
C HIS A 337 5.73 12.61 -23.61
N SER A 338 6.49 13.71 -23.60
CA SER A 338 7.88 13.67 -24.09
C SER A 338 8.75 12.73 -23.25
N ARG A 339 9.71 12.03 -23.87
CA ARG A 339 10.64 11.12 -23.19
C ARG A 339 11.61 11.83 -22.23
N ASP A 340 11.89 13.10 -22.48
CA ASP A 340 12.76 13.93 -21.64
C ASP A 340 12.06 14.49 -20.39
N GLY A 341 10.80 14.15 -20.17
CA GLY A 341 10.02 14.60 -19.01
C GLY A 341 9.65 16.08 -19.00
N ALA A 342 10.02 16.84 -20.04
CA ALA A 342 9.81 18.29 -20.11
C ALA A 342 8.32 18.69 -20.12
N SER A 343 7.41 17.80 -20.50
CA SER A 343 5.98 18.01 -20.54
C SER A 343 5.22 17.65 -19.27
N ALA A 344 5.91 17.29 -18.19
CA ALA A 344 5.29 16.89 -16.92
C ALA A 344 4.63 18.03 -16.14
N ALA A 345 4.60 19.25 -16.65
CA ALA A 345 3.80 20.34 -16.09
C ALA A 345 2.33 19.93 -16.05
N GLY A 346 1.75 19.92 -14.85
CA GLY A 346 0.38 19.40 -14.63
C GLY A 346 -0.63 20.01 -15.60
N LEU A 347 -1.36 19.14 -16.26
CA LEU A 347 -2.46 19.52 -17.14
C LEU A 347 -3.69 19.84 -16.27
N SER A 348 -4.39 20.94 -16.58
CA SER A 348 -5.64 21.22 -15.87
C SER A 348 -6.61 20.06 -16.08
N ALA A 349 -7.43 19.76 -15.07
CA ALA A 349 -8.45 18.71 -15.17
C ALA A 349 -9.40 18.95 -16.36
N GLY A 350 -9.60 20.20 -16.77
CA GLY A 350 -10.40 20.55 -17.95
C GLY A 350 -9.75 20.21 -19.30
N VAL A 351 -8.41 20.07 -19.36
CA VAL A 351 -7.70 19.65 -20.58
C VAL A 351 -7.78 18.14 -20.76
N VAL A 352 -7.64 17.38 -19.67
CA VAL A 352 -7.69 15.89 -19.74
C VAL A 352 -9.11 15.38 -19.64
N ASP A 353 -10.00 16.14 -19.02
CA ASP A 353 -11.43 15.91 -18.79
C ASP A 353 -11.78 14.54 -18.17
N THR A 354 -10.86 14.00 -17.37
CA THR A 354 -11.07 12.75 -16.62
C THR A 354 -11.87 12.99 -15.34
N ASP A 355 -12.31 11.91 -14.68
CA ASP A 355 -13.03 11.96 -13.39
C ASP A 355 -12.34 12.88 -12.37
N ARG A 356 -13.09 13.78 -11.72
CA ARG A 356 -12.55 14.83 -10.85
C ARG A 356 -12.65 14.51 -9.35
N HIS A 357 -13.27 13.40 -8.95
CA HIS A 357 -13.51 13.07 -7.53
C HIS A 357 -12.22 13.03 -6.71
N ARG A 358 -11.14 12.52 -7.29
CA ARG A 358 -9.84 12.48 -6.62
C ARG A 358 -9.31 13.87 -6.26
N LEU A 359 -9.48 14.85 -7.13
CA LEU A 359 -9.00 16.23 -6.89
C LEU A 359 -9.77 16.88 -5.75
N SER A 360 -11.08 16.70 -5.70
CA SER A 360 -11.95 17.26 -4.65
C SER A 360 -11.77 16.57 -3.29
N SER A 361 -11.06 15.46 -3.22
CA SER A 361 -10.88 14.71 -1.97
C SER A 361 -9.82 15.28 -1.03
N TRP A 362 -8.92 16.14 -1.50
CA TRP A 362 -7.98 16.91 -0.66
C TRP A 362 -8.36 18.39 -0.71
N THR A 363 -8.76 18.97 0.41
CA THR A 363 -9.29 20.32 0.50
C THR A 363 -8.32 21.26 1.22
N THR A 364 -8.50 22.57 1.08
CA THR A 364 -7.76 23.59 1.84
C THR A 364 -7.89 23.37 3.34
N ASP A 365 -9.06 22.96 3.82
CA ASP A 365 -9.26 22.63 5.24
C ASP A 365 -8.48 21.39 5.68
N ALA A 366 -8.34 20.39 4.80
CA ALA A 366 -7.51 19.23 5.08
C ALA A 366 -6.02 19.61 5.14
N SER A 367 -5.57 20.49 4.24
CA SER A 367 -4.21 21.06 4.23
C SER A 367 -3.92 21.79 5.54
N LYS A 368 -4.78 22.75 5.95
CA LYS A 368 -4.63 23.47 7.21
C LYS A 368 -4.64 22.54 8.43
N ALA A 369 -5.50 21.52 8.45
CA ALA A 369 -5.55 20.55 9.54
C ALA A 369 -4.27 19.69 9.60
N TYR A 370 -3.72 19.30 8.45
CA TYR A 370 -2.44 18.62 8.37
C TYR A 370 -1.30 19.52 8.90
N ASP A 371 -1.27 20.80 8.50
CA ASP A 371 -0.28 21.76 8.94
C ASP A 371 -0.30 21.95 10.46
N ALA A 372 -1.49 22.08 11.04
CA ALA A 372 -1.65 22.15 12.50
C ALA A 372 -1.20 20.86 13.21
N PHE A 373 -1.52 19.70 12.64
CA PHE A 373 -1.12 18.38 13.15
C PHE A 373 0.40 18.17 13.09
N ALA A 374 1.03 18.50 11.96
CA ALA A 374 2.46 18.37 11.77
C ALA A 374 3.25 19.43 12.55
N GLY A 375 2.69 20.65 12.69
CA GLY A 375 3.31 21.74 13.45
C GLY A 375 4.67 22.14 12.88
N ARG A 376 5.70 22.18 13.75
CA ARG A 376 7.10 22.52 13.38
C ARG A 376 8.01 21.29 13.27
N ARG A 377 7.45 20.11 13.04
CA ARG A 377 8.25 18.87 12.98
C ARG A 377 9.07 18.80 11.70
N ALA A 378 10.28 18.23 11.82
CA ALA A 378 11.21 18.06 10.70
C ALA A 378 10.67 17.16 9.57
N TRP A 379 9.67 16.35 9.84
CA TRP A 379 8.98 15.52 8.85
C TRP A 379 7.74 16.17 8.22
N LYS A 380 7.41 17.41 8.58
CA LYS A 380 6.30 18.11 7.94
C LYS A 380 6.57 18.26 6.45
N ALA A 381 5.69 17.70 5.62
CA ALA A 381 5.72 17.94 4.19
C ALA A 381 5.26 19.37 3.88
N SER A 382 5.86 19.95 2.86
CA SER A 382 5.59 21.32 2.44
C SER A 382 4.60 21.36 1.27
N GLY A 383 3.80 22.42 1.19
CA GLY A 383 3.02 22.76 -0.01
C GLY A 383 1.91 21.78 -0.36
N LEU A 384 1.32 21.08 0.62
CA LEU A 384 0.18 20.17 0.38
C LEU A 384 -1.11 20.95 0.10
N GLU A 385 -1.06 21.87 -0.87
CA GLU A 385 -2.23 22.67 -1.25
C GLU A 385 -3.08 21.93 -2.30
N PRO A 386 -4.41 21.96 -2.17
CA PRO A 386 -5.29 21.37 -3.17
C PRO A 386 -5.09 22.02 -4.53
N GLY A 387 -5.11 21.20 -5.59
CA GLY A 387 -4.99 21.66 -6.97
C GLY A 387 -6.11 21.10 -7.85
N GLU A 388 -6.34 21.76 -8.97
CA GLU A 388 -7.35 21.36 -9.96
C GLU A 388 -6.70 20.71 -11.20
N ARG A 389 -5.58 20.01 -11.03
CA ARG A 389 -4.82 19.41 -12.13
C ARG A 389 -4.46 17.96 -11.87
N TYR A 390 -4.39 17.19 -12.92
CA TYR A 390 -3.68 15.93 -12.95
C TYR A 390 -2.30 16.11 -13.59
N VAL A 391 -1.32 15.38 -13.08
CA VAL A 391 0.04 15.42 -13.60
C VAL A 391 0.19 14.38 -14.69
N SER A 392 0.75 14.79 -15.84
CA SER A 392 1.19 13.85 -16.85
C SER A 392 2.36 13.02 -16.31
N VAL A 393 2.20 11.71 -16.28
CA VAL A 393 3.23 10.79 -15.79
C VAL A 393 4.08 10.34 -16.97
N PRO A 394 5.44 10.37 -16.90
CA PRO A 394 6.30 9.78 -17.90
C PRO A 394 5.87 8.35 -18.26
N LEU A 395 5.94 7.95 -19.50
CA LEU A 395 5.39 6.68 -19.97
C LEU A 395 6.31 5.46 -19.72
N ASP A 396 7.48 5.65 -19.12
CA ASP A 396 8.39 4.54 -18.79
C ASP A 396 7.67 3.42 -18.08
N GLY A 397 7.75 2.19 -18.59
CA GLY A 397 7.03 1.03 -18.07
C GLY A 397 5.52 1.15 -18.13
N VAL A 398 4.97 1.91 -19.09
CA VAL A 398 3.51 2.09 -19.24
C VAL A 398 2.77 0.78 -19.37
N TRP A 399 3.40 -0.23 -19.95
CA TRP A 399 2.81 -1.54 -20.19
C TRP A 399 2.29 -2.23 -18.91
N ILE A 400 2.97 -2.07 -17.77
CA ILE A 400 2.57 -2.72 -16.49
C ILE A 400 1.67 -1.84 -15.61
N ARG A 401 1.23 -0.69 -16.11
CA ARG A 401 0.42 0.26 -15.32
C ARG A 401 -1.09 0.05 -15.45
N ALA A 402 -1.51 -0.94 -16.23
CA ALA A 402 -2.94 -1.24 -16.37
C ALA A 402 -3.60 -1.61 -15.03
N PRO A 403 -4.86 -1.21 -14.82
CA PRO A 403 -5.74 -0.41 -15.68
C PRO A 403 -5.34 1.07 -15.67
N TYR A 404 -5.69 1.79 -16.73
CA TYR A 404 -5.25 3.16 -17.01
C TYR A 404 -6.21 4.23 -16.47
N LEU A 405 -5.78 5.50 -16.57
CA LEU A 405 -6.27 6.69 -15.91
C LEU A 405 -6.00 6.67 -14.39
N HIS A 406 -6.10 7.84 -13.73
CA HIS A 406 -5.82 7.99 -12.30
C HIS A 406 -6.73 7.14 -11.40
N ASN A 407 -7.89 6.75 -11.86
CA ASN A 407 -8.85 5.89 -11.15
C ASN A 407 -8.84 4.44 -11.64
N GLY A 408 -7.98 4.10 -12.62
CA GLY A 408 -7.87 2.77 -13.20
C GLY A 408 -9.16 2.29 -13.87
N SER A 409 -9.84 3.18 -14.59
CA SER A 409 -11.16 2.92 -15.20
C SER A 409 -11.10 2.40 -16.63
N VAL A 410 -9.91 2.25 -17.22
CA VAL A 410 -9.71 1.75 -18.58
C VAL A 410 -8.77 0.54 -18.56
N PRO A 411 -9.21 -0.67 -18.95
CA PRO A 411 -8.48 -1.90 -18.68
C PRO A 411 -7.21 -2.09 -19.51
N SER A 412 -7.11 -1.52 -20.73
CA SER A 412 -5.94 -1.70 -21.61
C SER A 412 -5.60 -0.42 -22.36
N LEU A 413 -4.36 -0.32 -22.90
CA LEU A 413 -4.00 0.79 -23.80
C LEU A 413 -4.83 0.80 -25.08
N LYS A 414 -5.20 -0.38 -25.59
CA LYS A 414 -6.13 -0.46 -26.72
C LYS A 414 -7.44 0.24 -26.40
N ASP A 415 -8.03 -0.03 -25.22
CA ASP A 415 -9.28 0.60 -24.81
C ASP A 415 -9.11 2.11 -24.56
N LEU A 416 -7.93 2.54 -24.10
CA LEU A 416 -7.63 3.97 -23.90
C LEU A 416 -7.63 4.76 -25.21
N LEU A 417 -7.27 4.12 -26.33
CA LEU A 417 -7.32 4.70 -27.67
C LEU A 417 -8.73 4.65 -28.29
N GLU A 418 -9.75 4.21 -27.57
CA GLU A 418 -11.15 4.27 -27.98
C GLU A 418 -11.87 5.47 -27.33
N VAL A 419 -12.90 5.98 -28.01
CA VAL A 419 -13.77 7.00 -27.43
C VAL A 419 -14.44 6.46 -26.16
N PRO A 420 -14.73 7.27 -25.14
CA PRO A 420 -15.25 6.80 -23.85
C PRO A 420 -16.50 5.91 -23.95
N THR A 421 -17.36 6.16 -24.92
CA THR A 421 -18.58 5.36 -25.17
C THR A 421 -18.30 3.93 -25.64
N ASN A 422 -17.12 3.68 -26.21
CA ASN A 422 -16.68 2.37 -26.69
C ASN A 422 -15.80 1.63 -25.69
N ARG A 423 -15.32 2.33 -24.64
CA ARG A 423 -14.54 1.71 -23.55
C ARG A 423 -15.44 0.79 -22.73
N PRO A 424 -14.92 -0.32 -22.18
CA PRO A 424 -15.69 -1.21 -21.33
C PRO A 424 -16.36 -0.46 -20.17
N ALA A 425 -17.69 -0.53 -20.07
CA ALA A 425 -18.44 0.04 -18.96
C ALA A 425 -18.27 -0.78 -17.67
N ARG A 426 -17.88 -2.06 -17.79
CA ARG A 426 -17.63 -3.00 -16.70
C ARG A 426 -16.51 -3.94 -17.09
N PHE A 427 -15.60 -4.22 -16.15
CA PHE A 427 -14.51 -5.18 -16.31
C PHE A 427 -14.01 -5.65 -14.94
N TRP A 428 -13.22 -6.73 -14.92
CA TRP A 428 -12.66 -7.28 -13.68
C TRP A 428 -11.23 -6.83 -13.47
N ARG A 429 -10.89 -6.43 -12.26
CA ARG A 429 -9.55 -5.98 -11.85
C ARG A 429 -8.93 -6.99 -10.89
N GLY A 430 -7.61 -7.15 -10.94
CA GLY A 430 -6.84 -7.93 -9.98
C GLY A 430 -6.30 -9.25 -10.49
N TYR A 431 -6.69 -9.68 -11.71
CA TYR A 431 -6.08 -10.84 -12.35
C TYR A 431 -4.78 -10.42 -13.03
N ASP A 432 -3.68 -11.09 -12.74
CA ASP A 432 -2.32 -10.68 -13.13
C ASP A 432 -1.76 -11.42 -14.36
N VAL A 433 -2.61 -12.11 -15.13
CA VAL A 433 -2.24 -12.62 -16.44
C VAL A 433 -2.33 -11.50 -17.47
N TYR A 434 -1.23 -11.31 -18.20
CA TYR A 434 -1.06 -10.18 -19.10
C TYR A 434 -1.54 -10.48 -20.51
N ASP A 435 -2.15 -9.50 -21.17
CA ASP A 435 -2.50 -9.48 -22.59
C ASP A 435 -1.51 -8.59 -23.37
N PRO A 436 -0.49 -9.16 -24.01
CA PRO A 436 0.52 -8.39 -24.71
C PRO A 436 0.02 -7.74 -26.00
N VAL A 437 -1.14 -8.16 -26.54
CA VAL A 437 -1.74 -7.59 -27.75
C VAL A 437 -2.48 -6.30 -27.44
N ASN A 438 -3.33 -6.34 -26.42
CA ASN A 438 -4.12 -5.17 -26.01
C ASN A 438 -3.37 -4.25 -25.03
N VAL A 439 -2.22 -4.68 -24.52
CA VAL A 439 -1.36 -3.98 -23.54
C VAL A 439 -2.13 -3.67 -22.26
N GLY A 440 -2.39 -4.72 -21.49
CA GLY A 440 -3.12 -4.67 -20.22
C GLY A 440 -3.24 -6.04 -19.60
N PHE A 441 -3.94 -6.15 -18.47
CA PHE A 441 -4.23 -7.44 -17.85
C PHE A 441 -5.56 -8.01 -18.37
N LEU A 442 -5.67 -9.34 -18.40
CA LEU A 442 -6.94 -9.98 -18.73
C LEU A 442 -8.02 -9.54 -17.74
N SER A 443 -9.01 -8.82 -18.24
CA SER A 443 -10.04 -8.14 -17.46
C SER A 443 -11.45 -8.76 -17.61
N ASP A 444 -11.55 -9.86 -18.33
CA ASP A 444 -12.77 -10.67 -18.47
C ASP A 444 -12.43 -12.17 -18.51
N GLY A 445 -13.47 -13.00 -18.50
CA GLY A 445 -13.35 -14.45 -18.48
C GLY A 445 -13.51 -15.06 -17.07
N PRO A 446 -13.60 -16.39 -16.97
CA PRO A 446 -13.91 -17.09 -15.71
C PRO A 446 -12.90 -16.78 -14.60
N GLU A 447 -11.60 -16.79 -14.90
CA GLU A 447 -10.55 -16.58 -13.92
C GLU A 447 -10.49 -15.13 -13.41
N ALA A 448 -10.61 -14.13 -14.31
CA ALA A 448 -10.68 -12.74 -13.93
C ALA A 448 -11.93 -12.48 -13.03
N ARG A 449 -13.05 -13.13 -13.32
CA ARG A 449 -14.28 -13.04 -12.49
C ARG A 449 -14.11 -13.72 -11.14
N ARG A 450 -13.42 -14.84 -11.09
CA ARG A 450 -13.20 -15.61 -9.86
C ARG A 450 -12.25 -14.90 -8.89
N THR A 451 -11.20 -14.29 -9.41
CA THR A 451 -10.13 -13.70 -8.58
C THR A 451 -10.30 -12.20 -8.37
N GLY A 452 -10.91 -11.52 -9.31
CA GLY A 452 -10.96 -10.07 -9.38
C GLY A 452 -12.11 -9.41 -8.61
N THR A 453 -12.16 -8.11 -8.76
CA THR A 453 -13.28 -7.25 -8.34
C THR A 453 -13.88 -6.59 -9.57
N LEU A 454 -15.21 -6.63 -9.70
CA LEU A 454 -15.93 -5.93 -10.76
C LEU A 454 -15.75 -4.42 -10.60
N HIS A 455 -15.22 -3.77 -11.62
CA HIS A 455 -15.17 -2.32 -11.74
C HIS A 455 -16.31 -1.86 -12.64
N ASP A 456 -17.20 -1.00 -12.13
CA ASP A 456 -18.31 -0.41 -12.86
C ASP A 456 -18.06 1.09 -13.03
N THR A 457 -17.80 1.53 -14.24
CA THR A 457 -17.45 2.91 -14.59
C THR A 457 -18.60 3.90 -14.40
N ARG A 458 -19.81 3.42 -14.13
CA ARG A 458 -20.99 4.25 -13.86
C ARG A 458 -21.09 4.68 -12.39
N GLN A 459 -20.30 4.09 -11.51
CA GLN A 459 -20.24 4.52 -10.12
C GLN A 459 -19.40 5.79 -9.97
N SER A 460 -19.76 6.64 -9.04
CA SER A 460 -19.03 7.88 -8.75
C SER A 460 -17.55 7.60 -8.43
N GLY A 461 -16.65 8.38 -9.03
CA GLY A 461 -15.20 8.21 -8.89
C GLY A 461 -14.60 7.10 -9.77
N ASN A 462 -15.41 6.42 -10.57
CA ASN A 462 -15.00 5.32 -11.45
C ASN A 462 -15.13 5.65 -12.94
N ALA A 463 -15.52 6.87 -13.32
CA ALA A 463 -15.79 7.21 -14.71
C ALA A 463 -14.57 7.01 -15.61
N ASN A 464 -14.80 6.44 -16.81
CA ASN A 464 -13.78 6.19 -17.83
C ASN A 464 -13.71 7.30 -18.91
N VAL A 465 -14.19 8.48 -18.57
CA VAL A 465 -14.23 9.66 -19.43
C VAL A 465 -12.87 10.35 -19.55
N GLY A 466 -12.73 11.18 -20.57
CA GLY A 466 -11.54 12.00 -20.83
C GLY A 466 -10.38 11.23 -21.45
N HIS A 467 -9.26 11.92 -21.64
CA HIS A 467 -8.11 11.43 -22.38
C HIS A 467 -8.50 10.93 -23.79
N ASP A 468 -9.17 11.79 -24.56
CA ASP A 468 -9.70 11.43 -25.88
C ASP A 468 -8.65 11.55 -27.01
N TYR A 469 -7.37 11.63 -26.65
CA TYR A 469 -6.26 11.72 -27.58
C TYR A 469 -6.03 10.38 -28.30
N GLY A 470 -5.78 10.45 -29.60
CA GLY A 470 -5.56 9.27 -30.45
C GLY A 470 -6.81 8.44 -30.73
N THR A 471 -8.00 8.85 -30.26
CA THR A 471 -9.24 8.08 -30.45
C THR A 471 -9.72 8.08 -31.89
N ALA A 472 -9.43 9.13 -32.68
CA ALA A 472 -9.77 9.27 -34.10
C ALA A 472 -8.74 8.64 -35.06
N LEU A 473 -7.61 8.11 -34.55
CA LEU A 473 -6.59 7.46 -35.36
C LEU A 473 -7.13 6.24 -36.12
N PRO A 474 -6.68 5.99 -37.37
CA PRO A 474 -6.95 4.74 -38.08
C PRO A 474 -6.49 3.51 -37.28
N ALA A 475 -7.15 2.38 -37.46
CA ALA A 475 -6.85 1.15 -36.73
C ALA A 475 -5.38 0.69 -36.86
N GLU A 476 -4.78 0.90 -38.05
CA GLU A 476 -3.37 0.57 -38.30
C GLU A 476 -2.43 1.48 -37.49
N SER A 477 -2.72 2.79 -37.42
CA SER A 477 -1.96 3.74 -36.61
C SER A 477 -2.08 3.44 -35.12
N LYS A 478 -3.27 3.05 -34.63
CA LYS A 478 -3.47 2.60 -33.24
C LYS A 478 -2.62 1.36 -32.93
N ARG A 479 -2.58 0.36 -33.86
CA ARG A 479 -1.75 -0.82 -33.70
C ARG A 479 -0.24 -0.48 -33.63
N ALA A 480 0.22 0.36 -34.56
CA ALA A 480 1.60 0.82 -34.58
C ALA A 480 1.95 1.56 -33.25
N LEU A 481 1.08 2.45 -32.80
CA LEU A 481 1.26 3.18 -31.54
C LEU A 481 1.34 2.22 -30.34
N LEU A 482 0.51 1.19 -30.27
CA LEU A 482 0.57 0.18 -29.20
C LEU A 482 1.93 -0.55 -29.18
N GLU A 483 2.48 -0.92 -30.33
CA GLU A 483 3.80 -1.56 -30.41
C GLU A 483 4.91 -0.60 -29.95
N TYR A 484 4.83 0.68 -30.32
CA TYR A 484 5.78 1.67 -29.83
C TYR A 484 5.72 1.87 -28.31
N LEU A 485 4.52 1.93 -27.74
CA LEU A 485 4.33 2.10 -26.29
C LEU A 485 4.90 0.93 -25.46
N LYS A 486 5.09 -0.25 -26.04
CA LYS A 486 5.78 -1.38 -25.39
C LYS A 486 7.28 -1.12 -25.20
N THR A 487 7.86 -0.16 -25.90
CA THR A 487 9.31 0.16 -25.86
C THR A 487 9.68 1.17 -24.76
N PHE A 488 8.70 1.67 -24.02
CA PHE A 488 8.91 2.60 -22.91
C PHE A 488 9.34 1.93 -21.62
#